data_4afb6484904142faacfd5a4aa1cdf36a
#
_entry.id   4afb6484904142faacfd5a4aa1cdf36a
#
_cell.length_a   1.000
_cell.length_b   1.000
_cell.length_c   1.000
_cell.angle_alpha   90.00
_cell.angle_beta   90.00
_cell.angle_gamma   90.00
#
_symmetry.space_group_name_H-M   'P 1'
#
loop_
_entity.id
_entity.type
_entity.pdbx_description
1 polymer ?
#
loop_
_entity_poly.entity_id
_entity_poly.type
_entity_poly.pdbx_seq_one_letter_code
_entity_poly.pdbx_strand_id
1 'polypeptide(L)'
;LDVPYHQHKEETNMAFDAFIKIDGVPGESSDDKHKDWIEVLSYSWGVAQPKSGAASTAGGASAERADFQDFSIVKALDKASPKLALACAGGKHIKEVTLELCRAGGDKVKYMEYKLTNCIITSVRRGGSAQGGESLPLEEVGFDYGKIEWTYTQQKREDGSGGGQVAANWDLQANKGS
;
A
#
# COMPACT_ATOMS: atom_id res chain seq x y z
N LEU A 1 -0.55 2.40 -54.27
CA LEU A 1 -0.97 3.31 -53.17
C LEU A 1 -0.82 2.54 -51.86
N ASP A 2 0.39 2.63 -51.29
CA ASP A 2 0.74 2.04 -50.00
C ASP A 2 0.16 2.92 -48.87
N VAL A 3 -0.70 2.35 -48.05
CA VAL A 3 -1.17 2.93 -46.80
C VAL A 3 -0.18 2.51 -45.72
N PRO A 4 0.47 3.44 -45.00
CA PRO A 4 1.37 3.07 -43.94
C PRO A 4 0.61 2.49 -42.77
N TYR A 5 0.93 1.28 -42.39
CA TYR A 5 0.47 0.57 -41.19
C TYR A 5 0.98 1.32 -39.96
N HIS A 6 0.10 2.08 -39.33
CA HIS A 6 0.41 2.68 -38.03
C HIS A 6 0.53 1.56 -37.01
N GLN A 7 1.76 1.27 -36.61
CA GLN A 7 2.04 0.50 -35.42
C GLN A 7 1.51 1.30 -34.23
N HIS A 8 0.37 0.89 -33.68
CA HIS A 8 0.00 1.25 -32.33
C HIS A 8 1.10 0.73 -31.40
N LYS A 9 1.90 1.66 -30.89
CA LYS A 9 2.69 1.41 -29.70
C LYS A 9 1.70 1.06 -28.60
N GLU A 10 1.59 -0.23 -28.29
CA GLU A 10 0.98 -0.65 -27.02
C GLU A 10 1.77 0.05 -25.93
N GLU A 11 1.15 1.06 -25.30
CA GLU A 11 1.60 1.54 -24.01
C GLU A 11 1.49 0.33 -23.09
N THR A 12 2.61 -0.30 -22.81
CA THR A 12 2.73 -1.33 -21.78
C THR A 12 2.33 -0.66 -20.47
N ASN A 13 1.06 -0.78 -20.14
CA ASN A 13 0.56 -0.50 -18.81
C ASN A 13 1.35 -1.43 -17.88
N MET A 14 2.38 -0.88 -17.23
CA MET A 14 3.25 -1.66 -16.35
C MET A 14 2.43 -2.02 -15.12
N ALA A 15 1.73 -3.14 -15.21
CA ALA A 15 1.07 -3.75 -14.08
C ALA A 15 2.11 -3.99 -12.98
N PHE A 16 1.74 -3.75 -11.75
CA PHE A 16 2.54 -4.11 -10.59
C PHE A 16 1.82 -5.19 -9.79
N ASP A 17 2.59 -6.05 -9.15
CA ASP A 17 2.09 -6.99 -8.15
C ASP A 17 2.26 -6.37 -6.76
N ALA A 18 1.24 -6.46 -5.95
CA ALA A 18 1.25 -5.96 -4.58
C ALA A 18 0.92 -7.07 -3.59
N PHE A 19 1.73 -7.18 -2.55
CA PHE A 19 1.59 -8.18 -1.50
C PHE A 19 1.67 -7.51 -0.15
N ILE A 20 0.80 -7.91 0.78
CA ILE A 20 0.81 -7.40 2.15
C ILE A 20 0.99 -8.54 3.14
N LYS A 21 1.89 -8.33 4.09
CA LYS A 21 2.07 -9.19 5.26
C LYS A 21 1.51 -8.48 6.48
N ILE A 22 0.64 -9.15 7.18
CA ILE A 22 0.03 -8.67 8.42
C ILE A 22 0.43 -9.64 9.53
N ASP A 23 1.08 -9.14 10.56
CA ASP A 23 1.53 -9.98 11.68
C ASP A 23 0.35 -10.73 12.32
N GLY A 24 0.46 -12.06 12.37
CA GLY A 24 -0.57 -12.96 12.91
C GLY A 24 -1.80 -13.19 12.00
N VAL A 25 -1.80 -12.69 10.75
CA VAL A 25 -2.88 -12.90 9.79
C VAL A 25 -2.33 -13.40 8.45
N PRO A 26 -2.09 -14.69 8.28
CA PRO A 26 -1.58 -15.23 7.03
C PRO A 26 -2.62 -15.14 5.91
N GLY A 27 -2.14 -14.82 4.70
CA GLY A 27 -2.88 -14.92 3.45
C GLY A 27 -2.67 -16.26 2.75
N GLU A 28 -2.99 -16.32 1.46
CA GLU A 28 -2.92 -17.55 0.66
C GLU A 28 -2.11 -17.39 -0.63
N SER A 29 -1.26 -16.34 -0.72
CA SER A 29 -0.37 -16.20 -1.86
C SER A 29 0.57 -17.39 -1.98
N SER A 30 0.68 -17.91 -3.19
CA SER A 30 1.62 -18.97 -3.57
C SER A 30 2.89 -18.44 -4.21
N ASP A 31 3.05 -17.11 -4.26
CA ASP A 31 4.24 -16.48 -4.81
C ASP A 31 5.51 -16.92 -4.06
N ASP A 32 6.57 -17.21 -4.78
CA ASP A 32 7.82 -17.75 -4.22
C ASP A 32 8.44 -16.84 -3.14
N LYS A 33 8.40 -15.52 -3.34
CA LYS A 33 8.95 -14.53 -2.40
C LYS A 33 7.94 -14.07 -1.34
N HIS A 34 6.64 -14.24 -1.62
CA HIS A 34 5.54 -13.75 -0.79
C HIS A 34 4.60 -14.89 -0.38
N LYS A 35 5.16 -16.06 -0.10
CA LYS A 35 4.38 -17.21 0.36
C LYS A 35 3.60 -16.86 1.63
N ASP A 36 2.31 -17.20 1.64
CA ASP A 36 1.39 -16.92 2.75
C ASP A 36 1.14 -15.42 3.02
N TRP A 37 1.56 -14.54 2.12
CA TRP A 37 1.14 -13.14 2.14
C TRP A 37 -0.27 -12.99 1.54
N ILE A 38 -0.84 -11.82 1.67
CA ILE A 38 -2.13 -11.45 1.07
C ILE A 38 -1.85 -10.72 -0.24
N GLU A 39 -2.48 -11.15 -1.33
CA GLU A 39 -2.44 -10.43 -2.60
C GLU A 39 -3.34 -9.21 -2.54
N VAL A 40 -2.83 -8.06 -3.01
CA VAL A 40 -3.51 -6.76 -2.96
C VAL A 40 -3.80 -6.27 -4.36
N LEU A 41 -5.04 -5.88 -4.61
CA LEU A 41 -5.48 -5.34 -5.91
C LEU A 41 -5.19 -3.85 -6.05
N SER A 42 -5.37 -3.10 -4.96
CA SER A 42 -5.06 -1.68 -4.90
C SER A 42 -4.78 -1.24 -3.48
N TYR A 43 -4.09 -0.12 -3.34
CA TYR A 43 -3.86 0.51 -2.05
C TYR A 43 -4.03 2.03 -2.17
N SER A 44 -4.27 2.70 -1.06
CA SER A 44 -4.26 4.15 -0.97
C SER A 44 -3.72 4.61 0.37
N TRP A 45 -2.99 5.71 0.34
CA TRP A 45 -2.43 6.35 1.51
C TRP A 45 -2.11 7.81 1.19
N GLY A 46 -2.10 8.67 2.18
CA GLY A 46 -1.74 10.06 2.00
C GLY A 46 -1.30 10.75 3.28
N VAL A 47 -0.56 11.82 3.11
CA VAL A 47 -0.18 12.75 4.18
C VAL A 47 -0.39 14.17 3.69
N ALA A 48 -0.92 15.03 4.55
CA ALA A 48 -1.13 16.43 4.26
C ALA A 48 -0.53 17.30 5.37
N GLN A 49 0.04 18.44 4.97
CA GLN A 49 0.45 19.47 5.91
C GLN A 49 -0.62 20.57 5.91
N PRO A 50 -1.43 20.70 6.98
CA PRO A 50 -2.39 21.77 7.09
C PRO A 50 -1.69 23.14 7.02
N LYS A 51 -2.27 24.07 6.27
CA LYS A 51 -1.84 25.47 6.31
C LYS A 51 -2.57 26.17 7.44
N SER A 52 -1.84 26.74 8.39
CA SER A 52 -2.45 27.66 9.34
C SER A 52 -3.00 28.86 8.58
N GLY A 53 -4.31 29.06 8.63
CA GLY A 53 -5.03 30.07 7.84
C GLY A 53 -4.87 31.53 8.32
N ALA A 54 -3.92 31.83 9.17
CA ALA A 54 -3.67 33.20 9.62
C ALA A 54 -2.36 33.72 9.03
N ALA A 55 -2.46 34.50 7.98
CA ALA A 55 -1.47 35.53 7.69
C ALA A 55 -1.50 36.55 8.85
N SER A 56 -0.98 36.20 9.99
CA SER A 56 -0.69 37.14 11.05
C SER A 56 0.54 37.94 10.60
N THR A 57 0.40 39.25 10.57
CA THR A 57 1.44 40.23 10.22
C THR A 57 2.61 40.26 11.22
N ALA A 58 2.70 39.32 12.13
CA ALA A 58 3.76 39.20 13.12
C ALA A 58 4.14 37.72 13.36
N GLY A 59 5.14 37.25 12.61
CA GLY A 59 5.82 35.99 12.89
C GLY A 59 5.44 34.84 11.94
N GLY A 60 6.46 34.11 11.50
CA GLY A 60 6.45 33.13 10.44
C GLY A 60 5.34 32.06 10.54
N ALA A 61 4.97 31.50 9.39
CA ALA A 61 4.07 30.37 9.29
C ALA A 61 4.57 29.22 10.17
N SER A 62 3.85 28.91 11.25
CA SER A 62 4.11 27.71 12.05
C SER A 62 3.52 26.52 11.33
N ALA A 63 4.34 25.51 11.06
CA ALA A 63 3.84 24.22 10.59
C ALA A 63 2.96 23.60 11.68
N GLU A 64 1.73 23.24 11.32
CA GLU A 64 0.86 22.42 12.17
C GLU A 64 1.30 20.97 12.12
N ARG A 65 0.69 20.14 12.95
CA ARG A 65 0.93 18.70 12.90
C ARG A 65 0.42 18.14 11.57
N ALA A 66 1.26 17.35 10.88
CA ALA A 66 0.86 16.68 9.64
C ALA A 66 -0.34 15.74 9.88
N ASP A 67 -1.25 15.72 8.92
CA ASP A 67 -2.41 14.83 8.90
C ASP A 67 -2.08 13.60 8.07
N PHE A 68 -2.03 12.44 8.73
CA PHE A 68 -1.77 11.15 8.13
C PHE A 68 -3.07 10.38 7.97
N GLN A 69 -3.40 10.03 6.74
CA GLN A 69 -4.59 9.23 6.45
C GLN A 69 -4.37 7.76 6.80
N ASP A 70 -5.46 7.05 7.08
CA ASP A 70 -5.43 5.59 7.19
C ASP A 70 -4.81 4.97 5.93
N PHE A 71 -4.07 3.90 6.13
CA PHE A 71 -3.55 3.10 5.03
C PHE A 71 -4.61 2.09 4.61
N SER A 72 -5.11 2.17 3.39
CA SER A 72 -6.19 1.32 2.89
C SER A 72 -5.72 0.40 1.78
N ILE A 73 -6.21 -0.84 1.79
CA ILE A 73 -6.01 -1.82 0.73
C ILE A 73 -7.34 -2.37 0.23
N VAL A 74 -7.36 -2.78 -1.03
CA VAL A 74 -8.45 -3.58 -1.61
C VAL A 74 -7.90 -4.93 -2.04
N LYS A 75 -8.58 -6.00 -1.67
CA LYS A 75 -8.22 -7.37 -1.96
C LYS A 75 -9.45 -8.22 -2.28
N ALA A 76 -9.28 -9.35 -2.90
CA ALA A 76 -10.33 -10.37 -3.01
C ALA A 76 -10.52 -11.09 -1.66
N LEU A 77 -11.69 -11.67 -1.43
CA LEU A 77 -11.90 -12.54 -0.26
C LEU A 77 -10.93 -13.72 -0.29
N ASP A 78 -10.32 -14.00 0.86
CA ASP A 78 -9.38 -15.10 1.05
C ASP A 78 -9.45 -15.65 2.49
N LYS A 79 -8.58 -16.59 2.84
CA LYS A 79 -8.54 -17.18 4.18
C LYS A 79 -8.20 -16.17 5.30
N ALA A 80 -7.62 -15.01 4.97
CA ALA A 80 -7.35 -13.95 5.95
C ALA A 80 -8.61 -13.17 6.34
N SER A 81 -9.62 -13.13 5.47
CA SER A 81 -10.81 -12.29 5.62
C SER A 81 -11.54 -12.47 6.97
N PRO A 82 -11.79 -13.69 7.49
CA PRO A 82 -12.42 -13.85 8.80
C PRO A 82 -11.58 -13.28 9.95
N LYS A 83 -10.25 -13.46 9.90
CA LYS A 83 -9.34 -12.97 10.93
C LYS A 83 -9.22 -11.45 10.92
N LEU A 84 -9.24 -10.82 9.74
CA LEU A 84 -9.24 -9.37 9.59
C LEU A 84 -10.49 -8.75 10.22
N ALA A 85 -11.66 -9.34 9.97
CA ALA A 85 -12.91 -8.88 10.58
C ALA A 85 -12.91 -9.04 12.11
N LEU A 86 -12.40 -10.17 12.61
CA LEU A 86 -12.30 -10.41 14.05
C LEU A 86 -11.31 -9.44 14.71
N ALA A 87 -10.16 -9.20 14.08
CA ALA A 87 -9.18 -8.25 14.59
C ALA A 87 -9.71 -6.81 14.62
N CYS A 88 -10.46 -6.42 13.59
CA CYS A 88 -11.15 -5.12 13.57
C CYS A 88 -12.19 -5.00 14.69
N ALA A 89 -13.09 -5.97 14.80
CA ALA A 89 -14.15 -5.96 15.81
C ALA A 89 -13.59 -5.97 17.24
N GLY A 90 -12.50 -6.67 17.48
CA GLY A 90 -11.84 -6.76 18.79
C GLY A 90 -10.85 -5.65 19.09
N GLY A 91 -10.60 -4.72 18.16
CA GLY A 91 -9.57 -3.69 18.31
C GLY A 91 -8.16 -4.27 18.53
N LYS A 92 -7.87 -5.40 17.90
CA LYS A 92 -6.62 -6.12 18.12
C LYS A 92 -5.42 -5.29 17.64
N HIS A 93 -4.44 -5.11 18.52
CA HIS A 93 -3.17 -4.51 18.18
C HIS A 93 -2.35 -5.46 17.28
N ILE A 94 -1.83 -4.92 16.20
CA ILE A 94 -0.97 -5.61 15.23
C ILE A 94 0.39 -4.93 15.26
N LYS A 95 1.43 -5.71 15.53
CA LYS A 95 2.79 -5.20 15.70
C LYS A 95 3.31 -4.56 14.41
N GLU A 96 3.15 -5.23 13.28
CA GLU A 96 3.71 -4.81 12.01
C GLU A 96 2.82 -5.21 10.83
N VAL A 97 2.74 -4.31 9.85
CA VAL A 97 2.12 -4.53 8.54
C VAL A 97 3.10 -4.06 7.48
N THR A 98 3.41 -4.90 6.49
CA THR A 98 4.32 -4.57 5.40
C THR A 98 3.64 -4.76 4.06
N LEU A 99 3.58 -3.72 3.23
CA LEU A 99 3.15 -3.78 1.83
C LEU A 99 4.37 -3.67 0.92
N GLU A 100 4.51 -4.60 -0.01
CA GLU A 100 5.53 -4.58 -1.04
C GLU A 100 4.90 -4.45 -2.42
N LEU A 101 5.46 -3.54 -3.23
CA LEU A 101 5.14 -3.38 -4.64
C LEU A 101 6.27 -3.92 -5.47
N CYS A 102 5.95 -4.86 -6.37
CA CYS A 102 6.89 -5.53 -7.23
C CYS A 102 6.54 -5.30 -8.70
N ARG A 103 7.53 -5.34 -9.58
CA ARG A 103 7.25 -5.37 -11.03
C ARG A 103 6.52 -6.66 -11.37
N ALA A 104 5.48 -6.55 -12.18
CA ALA A 104 4.81 -7.72 -12.73
C ALA A 104 5.73 -8.44 -13.72
N GLY A 105 5.81 -9.76 -13.58
CA GLY A 105 6.62 -10.63 -14.45
C GLY A 105 8.09 -10.71 -14.06
N GLY A 106 8.78 -11.74 -14.57
CA GLY A 106 10.19 -12.00 -14.33
C GLY A 106 10.55 -12.20 -12.86
N ASP A 107 11.65 -11.61 -12.42
CA ASP A 107 12.19 -11.80 -11.08
C ASP A 107 11.41 -11.09 -9.96
N LYS A 108 10.26 -10.47 -10.26
CA LYS A 108 9.43 -9.72 -9.30
C LYS A 108 10.27 -8.82 -8.37
N VAL A 109 11.00 -7.91 -8.98
CA VAL A 109 11.87 -6.99 -8.24
C VAL A 109 11.01 -6.00 -7.46
N LYS A 110 11.16 -6.01 -6.14
CA LYS A 110 10.54 -5.04 -5.25
C LYS A 110 11.13 -3.65 -5.51
N TYR A 111 10.28 -2.65 -5.71
CA TYR A 111 10.70 -1.27 -5.91
C TYR A 111 10.14 -0.31 -4.87
N MET A 112 9.08 -0.68 -4.16
CA MET A 112 8.52 0.12 -3.07
C MET A 112 8.09 -0.76 -1.92
N GLU A 113 8.39 -0.34 -0.70
CA GLU A 113 7.95 -0.96 0.54
C GLU A 113 7.35 0.10 1.46
N TYR A 114 6.20 -0.21 2.02
CA TYR A 114 5.57 0.51 3.13
C TYR A 114 5.56 -0.40 4.35
N LYS A 115 6.18 0.04 5.44
CA LYS A 115 6.16 -0.66 6.72
C LYS A 115 5.43 0.18 7.76
N LEU A 116 4.36 -0.38 8.30
CA LEU A 116 3.55 0.22 9.37
C LEU A 116 3.85 -0.50 10.67
N THR A 117 4.00 0.25 11.74
CA THR A 117 4.27 -0.29 13.08
C THR A 117 3.21 0.21 14.07
N ASN A 118 2.87 -0.61 15.06
CA ASN A 118 1.83 -0.32 16.04
C ASN A 118 0.47 -0.02 15.39
N CYS A 119 -0.08 -1.02 14.70
CA CYS A 119 -1.26 -0.89 13.89
C CYS A 119 -2.52 -1.40 14.59
N ILE A 120 -3.64 -0.85 14.18
CA ILE A 120 -4.97 -1.42 14.39
C ILE A 120 -5.73 -1.40 13.06
N ILE A 121 -6.65 -2.36 12.88
CA ILE A 121 -7.56 -2.33 11.74
C ILE A 121 -8.73 -1.43 12.10
N THR A 122 -8.88 -0.34 11.36
CA THR A 122 -9.94 0.67 11.61
C THR A 122 -11.23 0.35 10.90
N SER A 123 -11.15 -0.36 9.78
CA SER A 123 -12.33 -0.74 9.01
C SER A 123 -12.09 -2.00 8.17
N VAL A 124 -13.13 -2.80 8.03
CA VAL A 124 -13.22 -3.91 7.07
C VAL A 124 -14.58 -3.79 6.38
N ARG A 125 -14.56 -3.53 5.08
CA ARG A 125 -15.75 -3.39 4.26
C ARG A 125 -15.74 -4.44 3.17
N ARG A 126 -16.87 -5.13 2.97
CA ARG A 126 -17.03 -6.16 1.96
C ARG A 126 -18.20 -5.86 1.08
N GLY A 127 -18.06 -6.13 -0.18
CA GLY A 127 -19.13 -5.97 -1.16
C GLY A 127 -18.94 -6.91 -2.33
N GLY A 128 -20.04 -7.30 -2.94
CA GLY A 128 -20.03 -8.15 -4.12
C GLY A 128 -21.43 -8.18 -4.71
N SER A 129 -21.52 -8.57 -5.98
CA SER A 129 -22.77 -8.75 -6.70
C SER A 129 -22.79 -10.16 -7.29
N ALA A 130 -23.89 -10.87 -7.08
CA ALA A 130 -24.10 -12.19 -7.68
C ALA A 130 -24.56 -12.08 -9.15
N GLN A 131 -24.79 -10.88 -9.66
CA GLN A 131 -25.21 -10.63 -11.03
C GLN A 131 -23.98 -10.35 -11.92
N GLY A 132 -23.68 -11.29 -12.79
CA GLY A 132 -22.79 -11.10 -13.93
C GLY A 132 -21.30 -11.15 -13.63
N GLY A 133 -20.71 -12.34 -13.76
CA GLY A 133 -19.27 -12.56 -13.83
C GLY A 133 -18.68 -13.31 -12.65
N GLU A 134 -17.65 -14.06 -12.92
CA GLU A 134 -16.92 -14.93 -11.97
C GLU A 134 -15.93 -14.16 -11.09
N SER A 135 -16.18 -12.89 -10.76
CA SER A 135 -15.28 -12.13 -9.89
C SER A 135 -15.55 -12.45 -8.41
N LEU A 136 -14.51 -12.78 -7.67
CA LEU A 136 -14.58 -12.89 -6.21
C LEU A 136 -15.03 -11.56 -5.61
N PRO A 137 -15.88 -11.58 -4.56
CA PRO A 137 -16.20 -10.36 -3.81
C PRO A 137 -14.94 -9.67 -3.31
N LEU A 138 -14.97 -8.33 -3.29
CA LEU A 138 -13.86 -7.51 -2.86
C LEU A 138 -14.01 -7.11 -1.39
N GLU A 139 -12.88 -6.91 -0.75
CA GLU A 139 -12.76 -6.48 0.63
C GLU A 139 -11.81 -5.28 0.71
N GLU A 140 -12.25 -4.22 1.36
CA GLU A 140 -11.44 -3.05 1.69
C GLU A 140 -11.07 -3.09 3.17
N VAL A 141 -9.78 -2.91 3.48
CA VAL A 141 -9.25 -2.94 4.84
C VAL A 141 -8.45 -1.67 5.10
N GLY A 142 -8.80 -0.95 6.16
CA GLY A 142 -8.11 0.25 6.62
C GLY A 142 -7.28 -0.01 7.87
N PHE A 143 -6.10 0.61 7.93
CA PHE A 143 -5.16 0.52 9.05
C PHE A 143 -4.82 1.92 9.56
N ASP A 144 -4.93 2.12 10.86
CA ASP A 144 -4.23 3.18 11.59
C ASP A 144 -2.89 2.64 12.10
N TYR A 145 -1.91 3.51 12.28
CA TYR A 145 -0.54 3.11 12.62
C TYR A 145 0.17 4.18 13.46
N GLY A 146 1.07 3.75 14.31
CA GLY A 146 1.91 4.65 15.13
C GLY A 146 3.16 5.14 14.41
N LYS A 147 3.68 4.36 13.44
CA LYS A 147 4.85 4.70 12.65
C LYS A 147 4.69 4.18 11.23
N ILE A 148 5.19 4.95 10.26
CA ILE A 148 5.29 4.53 8.86
C ILE A 148 6.72 4.73 8.34
N GLU A 149 7.19 3.77 7.56
CA GLU A 149 8.48 3.79 6.88
C GLU A 149 8.27 3.53 5.38
N TRP A 150 8.96 4.29 4.54
CA TRP A 150 8.94 4.18 3.09
C TRP A 150 10.33 3.80 2.61
N THR A 151 10.43 2.79 1.77
CA THR A 151 11.68 2.42 1.12
C THR A 151 11.45 2.25 -0.36
N TYR A 152 12.07 3.11 -1.15
CA TYR A 152 12.07 3.03 -2.60
C TYR A 152 13.39 2.46 -3.09
N THR A 153 13.34 1.47 -3.96
CA THR A 153 14.51 0.89 -4.62
C THR A 153 14.49 1.26 -6.08
N GLN A 154 15.45 2.07 -6.49
CA GLN A 154 15.60 2.48 -7.88
C GLN A 154 15.81 1.27 -8.78
N GLN A 155 15.09 1.23 -9.89
CA GLN A 155 15.23 0.21 -10.92
C GLN A 155 16.20 0.71 -11.98
N LYS A 156 17.20 -0.09 -12.33
CA LYS A 156 18.06 0.22 -13.48
C LYS A 156 17.26 0.04 -14.76
N ARG A 157 17.38 1.00 -15.68
CA ARG A 157 16.64 0.96 -16.95
C ARG A 157 17.14 -0.11 -17.91
N GLU A 158 18.41 -0.53 -17.79
CA GLU A 158 19.06 -1.43 -18.71
C GLU A 158 18.67 -2.90 -18.52
N ASP A 159 18.58 -3.34 -17.27
CA ASP A 159 18.34 -4.74 -16.92
C ASP A 159 17.24 -4.96 -15.89
N GLY A 160 16.66 -3.88 -15.36
CA GLY A 160 15.64 -3.94 -14.32
C GLY A 160 16.14 -4.37 -12.95
N SER A 161 17.46 -4.55 -12.78
CA SER A 161 18.05 -4.86 -11.46
C SER A 161 17.89 -3.70 -10.49
N GLY A 162 17.90 -4.00 -9.17
CA GLY A 162 17.85 -3.00 -8.12
C GLY A 162 19.05 -2.06 -8.18
N GLY A 163 18.80 -0.76 -8.04
CA GLY A 163 19.78 0.31 -7.88
C GLY A 163 19.91 0.77 -6.43
N GLY A 164 20.18 2.05 -6.23
CA GLY A 164 20.23 2.65 -4.89
C GLY A 164 18.88 2.63 -4.19
N GLN A 165 18.90 2.61 -2.86
CA GLN A 165 17.72 2.72 -2.03
C GLN A 165 17.60 4.12 -1.41
N VAL A 166 16.38 4.62 -1.31
CA VAL A 166 16.02 5.82 -0.57
C VAL A 166 14.95 5.44 0.45
N ALA A 167 15.22 5.71 1.71
CA ALA A 167 14.31 5.40 2.81
C ALA A 167 14.03 6.65 3.64
N ALA A 168 12.83 6.75 4.17
CA ALA A 168 12.42 7.74 5.14
C ALA A 168 11.38 7.13 6.08
N ASN A 169 11.17 7.74 7.24
CA ASN A 169 10.16 7.29 8.18
C ASN A 169 9.54 8.46 8.95
N TRP A 170 8.40 8.19 9.55
CA TRP A 170 7.74 9.14 10.45
C TRP A 170 7.10 8.40 11.62
N ASP A 171 7.44 8.83 12.82
CA ASP A 171 6.80 8.39 14.05
C ASP A 171 5.70 9.40 14.41
N LEU A 172 4.43 8.95 14.38
CA LEU A 172 3.29 9.81 14.62
C LEU A 172 3.16 10.21 16.09
N GLN A 173 3.63 9.35 17.01
CA GLN A 173 3.59 9.66 18.45
C GLN A 173 4.67 10.68 18.81
N ALA A 174 5.88 10.47 18.34
CA ALA A 174 7.00 11.39 18.56
C ALA A 174 6.90 12.65 17.68
N ASN A 175 6.04 12.65 16.65
CA ASN A 175 5.93 13.71 15.64
C ASN A 175 7.31 14.03 15.02
N LYS A 176 8.04 12.99 14.63
CA LYS A 176 9.43 13.06 14.18
C LYS A 176 9.70 12.09 13.06
N GLY A 177 10.46 12.55 12.06
CA GLY A 177 10.95 11.73 10.96
C GLY A 177 12.47 11.67 10.87
N SER A 178 12.98 10.77 10.04
CA SER A 178 14.38 10.63 9.65
C SER A 178 14.50 10.05 8.25
#